data_2476773a783bd6c49c5a7bf9e33b62f0
#
_entry.id   2476773a783bd6c49c5a7bf9e33b62f0
#
_cell.length_a   1.000
_cell.length_b   1.000
_cell.length_c   1.000
_cell.angle_alpha   90.00
_cell.angle_beta   90.00
_cell.angle_gamma   90.00
#
_symmetry.space_group_name_H-M   'P 1'
#
loop_
_entity.id
_entity.type
_entity.pdbx_description
1 polymer ?
#
loop_
_entity_poly.entity_id
_entity_poly.type
_entity_poly.pdbx_seq_one_letter_code
_entity_poly.pdbx_strand_id
1 'polypeptide(L)'
;MKPFAVLSTGEKFRVDLARRLLEGGDLIMVDEFTSVVDRQVAKIGSHAVQKHIRKSGKKFVAVTCHYDVVEWLQPDWMLEPATMTFQWRSVQRRPNLNVEVARVDHAAWKLFSPFHYLTADLHRAAACYVLFVEGYPASFAGVLHRPHPKVDDVKGVSRLVTLPDYQGLGLAMILAETLGAAYKADGKRLRTYPAHPSLVRSFDKSPRWVLEKKPGVFSPSLGVTSGLKNANRTQDGEHDGKKWNMGSRPCAVFEYAGDAMPAAEARELISGDEEAAA
;
A
#
# COMPACT_ATOMS: atom_id res chain seq x y z
N MET A 1 19.04 -3.32 2.77
CA MET A 1 18.90 -2.34 1.69
C MET A 1 19.95 -2.65 0.64
N LYS A 2 19.59 -2.79 -0.65
CA LYS A 2 20.58 -3.02 -1.72
C LYS A 2 21.33 -1.71 -1.99
N PRO A 3 22.67 -1.71 -2.13
CA PRO A 3 23.41 -0.54 -2.60
C PRO A 3 22.99 -0.16 -4.02
N PHE A 4 23.05 1.14 -4.36
CA PHE A 4 22.65 1.65 -5.68
C PHE A 4 23.37 0.93 -6.85
N ALA A 5 24.65 0.58 -6.66
CA ALA A 5 25.46 -0.07 -7.68
C ALA A 5 24.90 -1.42 -8.14
N VAL A 6 24.26 -2.19 -7.25
CA VAL A 6 23.73 -3.53 -7.54
C VAL A 6 22.24 -3.54 -7.93
N LEU A 7 21.63 -2.36 -8.07
CA LEU A 7 20.26 -2.23 -8.55
C LEU A 7 20.18 -2.55 -10.05
N SER A 8 19.05 -3.16 -10.47
CA SER A 8 18.73 -3.29 -11.91
C SER A 8 18.55 -1.91 -12.54
N THR A 9 18.59 -1.83 -13.86
CA THR A 9 18.39 -0.58 -14.59
C THR A 9 17.06 0.09 -14.24
N GLY A 10 15.98 -0.68 -14.15
CA GLY A 10 14.67 -0.17 -13.75
C GLY A 10 14.61 0.30 -12.29
N GLU A 11 15.28 -0.42 -11.37
CA GLU A 11 15.40 0.02 -9.97
C GLU A 11 16.21 1.33 -9.86
N LYS A 12 17.32 1.44 -10.62
CA LYS A 12 18.14 2.68 -10.70
C LYS A 12 17.33 3.86 -11.21
N PHE A 13 16.58 3.67 -12.31
CA PHE A 13 15.70 4.68 -12.87
C PHE A 13 14.70 5.21 -11.82
N ARG A 14 14.04 4.32 -11.09
CA ARG A 14 13.07 4.72 -10.05
C ARG A 14 13.70 5.49 -8.90
N VAL A 15 14.88 5.06 -8.45
CA VAL A 15 15.61 5.74 -7.38
C VAL A 15 16.07 7.13 -7.83
N ASP A 16 16.63 7.26 -9.04
CA ASP A 16 17.07 8.54 -9.58
C ASP A 16 15.89 9.48 -9.82
N LEU A 17 14.79 8.97 -10.36
CA LEU A 17 13.55 9.72 -10.53
C LEU A 17 13.01 10.23 -9.18
N ALA A 18 12.94 9.37 -8.18
CA ALA A 18 12.50 9.75 -6.83
C ALA A 18 13.40 10.83 -6.22
N ARG A 19 14.73 10.68 -6.38
CA ARG A 19 15.71 11.68 -5.94
C ARG A 19 15.47 13.03 -6.62
N ARG A 20 15.32 13.05 -7.95
CA ARG A 20 15.06 14.28 -8.72
C ARG A 20 13.76 14.97 -8.29
N LEU A 21 12.70 14.19 -8.03
CA LEU A 21 11.41 14.71 -7.57
C LEU A 21 11.50 15.33 -6.16
N LEU A 22 12.30 14.77 -5.27
CA LEU A 22 12.44 15.22 -3.88
C LEU A 22 13.44 16.35 -3.74
N GLU A 23 14.62 16.23 -4.34
CA GLU A 23 15.76 17.17 -4.20
C GLU A 23 15.77 18.26 -5.28
N GLY A 24 15.11 18.01 -6.43
CA GLY A 24 15.04 18.98 -7.52
C GLY A 24 14.30 20.26 -7.14
N GLY A 25 14.70 21.37 -7.79
CA GLY A 25 14.04 22.67 -7.67
C GLY A 25 12.61 22.70 -8.21
N ASP A 26 12.13 23.88 -8.55
CA ASP A 26 10.77 24.10 -9.07
C ASP A 26 10.54 23.50 -10.46
N LEU A 27 11.59 23.34 -11.25
CA LEU A 27 11.57 22.71 -12.58
C LEU A 27 12.42 21.45 -12.58
N ILE A 28 11.81 20.33 -12.91
CA ILE A 28 12.46 19.04 -13.01
C ILE A 28 12.38 18.58 -14.47
N MET A 29 13.53 18.28 -15.06
CA MET A 29 13.62 17.76 -16.43
C MET A 29 14.17 16.34 -16.41
N VAL A 30 13.53 15.44 -17.14
CA VAL A 30 13.96 14.04 -17.29
C VAL A 30 13.99 13.69 -18.75
N ASP A 31 15.18 13.40 -19.23
CA ASP A 31 15.42 12.90 -20.59
C ASP A 31 15.27 11.38 -20.63
N GLU A 32 14.86 10.85 -21.77
CA GLU A 32 14.57 9.42 -21.99
C GLU A 32 13.59 8.85 -20.95
N PHE A 33 12.59 9.65 -20.58
CA PHE A 33 11.62 9.27 -19.57
C PHE A 33 10.94 7.95 -19.94
N THR A 34 11.09 6.94 -19.09
CA THR A 34 10.58 5.57 -19.20
C THR A 34 11.21 4.69 -20.28
N SER A 35 12.29 5.09 -20.96
CA SER A 35 12.93 4.31 -22.01
C SER A 35 13.56 3.00 -21.52
N VAL A 36 14.00 2.95 -20.26
CA VAL A 36 14.77 1.84 -19.65
C VAL A 36 13.94 0.90 -18.78
N VAL A 37 12.62 1.07 -18.77
CA VAL A 37 11.71 0.25 -17.94
C VAL A 37 10.62 -0.40 -18.79
N ASP A 38 10.09 -1.55 -18.32
CA ASP A 38 8.95 -2.16 -18.99
C ASP A 38 7.71 -1.26 -18.95
N ARG A 39 6.74 -1.52 -19.84
CA ARG A 39 5.59 -0.63 -20.02
C ARG A 39 4.67 -0.57 -18.80
N GLN A 40 4.59 -1.64 -18.00
CA GLN A 40 3.80 -1.66 -16.77
C GLN A 40 4.45 -0.75 -15.71
N VAL A 41 5.75 -0.88 -15.50
CA VAL A 41 6.50 0.01 -14.58
C VAL A 41 6.49 1.45 -15.07
N ALA A 42 6.58 1.68 -16.39
CA ALA A 42 6.45 3.00 -17.00
C ALA A 42 5.08 3.64 -16.70
N LYS A 43 3.99 2.89 -16.87
CA LYS A 43 2.63 3.33 -16.57
C LYS A 43 2.50 3.76 -15.10
N ILE A 44 2.87 2.88 -14.18
CA ILE A 44 2.78 3.16 -12.74
C ILE A 44 3.68 4.32 -12.32
N GLY A 45 4.93 4.37 -12.84
CA GLY A 45 5.86 5.47 -12.61
C GLY A 45 5.31 6.81 -13.08
N SER A 46 4.73 6.85 -14.27
CA SER A 46 4.10 8.07 -14.83
C SER A 46 2.94 8.58 -13.96
N HIS A 47 2.08 7.67 -13.49
CA HIS A 47 1.00 8.03 -12.56
C HIS A 47 1.54 8.56 -11.22
N ALA A 48 2.59 7.96 -10.69
CA ALA A 48 3.21 8.41 -9.44
C ALA A 48 3.82 9.81 -9.61
N VAL A 49 4.52 10.08 -10.72
CA VAL A 49 5.06 11.39 -11.08
C VAL A 49 3.94 12.41 -11.18
N GLN A 50 2.92 12.13 -11.99
CA GLN A 50 1.77 13.00 -12.18
C GLN A 50 1.13 13.39 -10.84
N LYS A 51 0.89 12.41 -9.97
CA LYS A 51 0.33 12.63 -8.64
C LYS A 51 1.22 13.53 -7.77
N HIS A 52 2.54 13.28 -7.80
CA HIS A 52 3.51 14.07 -7.03
C HIS A 52 3.57 15.52 -7.50
N ILE A 53 3.70 15.75 -8.81
CA ILE A 53 3.81 17.08 -9.41
C ILE A 53 2.57 17.92 -9.13
N ARG A 54 1.38 17.35 -9.33
CA ARG A 54 0.13 18.06 -9.03
C ARG A 54 -0.05 18.40 -7.56
N LYS A 55 0.51 17.59 -6.67
CA LYS A 55 0.45 17.83 -5.22
C LYS A 55 1.50 18.84 -4.75
N SER A 56 2.70 18.81 -5.33
CA SER A 56 3.81 19.68 -4.93
C SER A 56 3.79 21.06 -5.61
N GLY A 57 3.05 21.22 -6.72
CA GLY A 57 3.05 22.43 -7.52
C GLY A 57 4.32 22.64 -8.35
N LYS A 58 5.26 21.68 -8.34
CA LYS A 58 6.48 21.71 -9.15
C LYS A 58 6.17 21.55 -10.64
N LYS A 59 7.08 22.00 -11.48
CA LYS A 59 7.03 21.84 -12.94
C LYS A 59 7.85 20.62 -13.34
N PHE A 60 7.34 19.83 -14.28
CA PHE A 60 8.00 18.63 -14.77
C PHE A 60 7.98 18.58 -16.29
N VAL A 61 9.13 18.35 -16.88
CA VAL A 61 9.28 18.15 -18.33
C VAL A 61 9.85 16.76 -18.57
N ALA A 62 9.11 15.93 -19.28
CA ALA A 62 9.55 14.62 -19.74
C ALA A 62 9.89 14.71 -21.24
N VAL A 63 11.09 14.27 -21.61
CA VAL A 63 11.46 14.00 -22.99
C VAL A 63 11.40 12.49 -23.20
N THR A 64 10.59 12.01 -24.13
CA THR A 64 10.36 10.58 -24.34
C THR A 64 10.05 10.27 -25.80
N CYS A 65 10.42 9.09 -26.26
CA CYS A 65 10.02 8.55 -27.56
C CYS A 65 8.74 7.69 -27.48
N HIS A 66 8.14 7.56 -26.30
CA HIS A 66 6.98 6.71 -26.06
C HIS A 66 5.69 7.51 -25.96
N TYR A 67 4.81 7.38 -26.92
CA TYR A 67 3.55 8.13 -27.00
C TYR A 67 2.51 7.74 -25.94
N ASP A 68 2.54 6.51 -25.42
CA ASP A 68 1.65 6.02 -24.35
C ASP A 68 1.85 6.77 -23.02
N VAL A 69 3.04 7.31 -22.80
CA VAL A 69 3.34 8.17 -21.64
C VAL A 69 2.45 9.41 -21.58
N VAL A 70 2.00 9.92 -22.71
CA VAL A 70 1.12 11.10 -22.80
C VAL A 70 -0.21 10.85 -22.09
N GLU A 71 -0.79 9.66 -22.27
CA GLU A 71 -2.02 9.26 -21.60
C GLU A 71 -1.83 9.13 -20.08
N TRP A 72 -0.73 8.54 -19.64
CA TRP A 72 -0.46 8.26 -18.22
C TRP A 72 0.00 9.48 -17.44
N LEU A 73 0.80 10.34 -18.07
CA LEU A 73 1.35 11.54 -17.44
C LEU A 73 0.34 12.71 -17.47
N GLN A 74 -0.56 12.73 -18.46
CA GLN A 74 -1.56 13.79 -18.67
C GLN A 74 -0.92 15.19 -18.64
N PRO A 75 0.05 15.50 -19.54
CA PRO A 75 0.79 16.75 -19.51
C PRO A 75 -0.10 17.95 -19.83
N ASP A 76 0.29 19.14 -19.37
CA ASP A 76 -0.38 20.40 -19.70
C ASP A 76 -0.14 20.80 -21.14
N TRP A 77 1.02 20.44 -21.70
CA TRP A 77 1.38 20.68 -23.09
C TRP A 77 2.25 19.54 -23.63
N MET A 78 2.24 19.40 -24.94
CA MET A 78 3.08 18.47 -25.68
C MET A 78 3.70 19.17 -26.89
N LEU A 79 5.00 19.00 -27.06
CA LEU A 79 5.74 19.39 -28.27
C LEU A 79 6.23 18.12 -28.98
N GLU A 80 5.89 17.96 -30.23
CA GLU A 80 6.38 16.89 -31.09
C GLU A 80 7.35 17.48 -32.14
N PRO A 81 8.67 17.32 -31.94
CA PRO A 81 9.67 17.92 -32.84
C PRO A 81 9.62 17.38 -34.26
N ALA A 82 9.26 16.09 -34.45
CA ALA A 82 9.21 15.47 -35.77
C ALA A 82 8.20 16.16 -36.72
N THR A 83 7.09 16.63 -36.19
CA THR A 83 6.02 17.33 -36.91
C THR A 83 6.00 18.82 -36.62
N MET A 84 6.86 19.31 -35.75
CA MET A 84 6.88 20.69 -35.23
C MET A 84 5.52 21.12 -34.67
N THR A 85 4.75 20.19 -34.11
CA THR A 85 3.43 20.50 -33.57
C THR A 85 3.53 20.74 -32.05
N PHE A 86 2.82 21.79 -31.62
CA PHE A 86 2.66 22.13 -30.21
C PHE A 86 1.19 22.10 -29.83
N GLN A 87 0.86 21.38 -28.75
CA GLN A 87 -0.52 21.19 -28.32
C GLN A 87 -0.67 21.54 -26.84
N TRP A 88 -1.69 22.34 -26.52
CA TRP A 88 -2.16 22.56 -25.16
C TRP A 88 -3.33 21.62 -24.86
N ARG A 89 -3.29 20.97 -23.69
CA ARG A 89 -4.45 20.25 -23.18
C ARG A 89 -5.26 21.17 -22.27
N SER A 90 -6.48 21.50 -22.68
CA SER A 90 -7.38 22.40 -21.94
C SER A 90 -8.05 21.77 -20.73
N VAL A 91 -8.21 20.44 -20.72
CA VAL A 91 -8.87 19.71 -19.62
C VAL A 91 -8.01 18.52 -19.22
N GLN A 92 -7.52 18.55 -17.98
CA GLN A 92 -6.76 17.48 -17.42
C GLN A 92 -7.66 16.62 -16.53
N ARG A 93 -7.80 15.37 -16.87
CA ARG A 93 -8.42 14.37 -16.01
C ARG A 93 -7.30 13.57 -15.35
N ARG A 94 -7.52 13.16 -14.09
CA ARG A 94 -6.64 12.17 -13.49
C ARG A 94 -6.74 10.89 -14.32
N PRO A 95 -5.62 10.31 -14.75
CA PRO A 95 -5.67 9.05 -15.46
C PRO A 95 -6.28 7.99 -14.54
N ASN A 96 -7.17 7.18 -15.11
CA ASN A 96 -7.81 6.10 -14.37
C ASN A 96 -6.88 4.89 -14.33
N LEU A 97 -6.82 4.26 -13.16
CA LEU A 97 -6.25 2.93 -12.96
C LEU A 97 -7.40 2.01 -12.55
N ASN A 98 -7.56 0.91 -13.27
CA ASN A 98 -8.51 -0.11 -12.86
C ASN A 98 -7.93 -0.85 -11.66
N VAL A 99 -8.65 -0.80 -10.56
CA VAL A 99 -8.26 -1.49 -9.32
C VAL A 99 -9.37 -2.45 -8.90
N GLU A 100 -8.96 -3.65 -8.53
CA GLU A 100 -9.84 -4.69 -8.05
C GLU A 100 -9.29 -5.24 -6.74
N VAL A 101 -10.15 -5.57 -5.79
CA VAL A 101 -9.76 -6.22 -4.53
C VAL A 101 -10.44 -7.57 -4.47
N ALA A 102 -9.65 -8.61 -4.35
CA ALA A 102 -10.15 -9.98 -4.25
C ALA A 102 -9.58 -10.71 -3.04
N ARG A 103 -10.35 -11.66 -2.53
CA ARG A 103 -9.86 -12.65 -1.59
C ARG A 103 -8.98 -13.65 -2.34
N VAL A 104 -7.86 -14.04 -1.73
CA VAL A 104 -6.88 -14.92 -2.36
C VAL A 104 -6.43 -16.02 -1.40
N ASP A 105 -5.81 -17.06 -1.96
CA ASP A 105 -5.17 -18.10 -1.17
C ASP A 105 -3.97 -17.57 -0.37
N HIS A 106 -3.68 -18.22 0.76
CA HIS A 106 -2.56 -17.90 1.64
C HIS A 106 -1.20 -17.96 0.91
N ALA A 107 -1.08 -18.76 -0.16
CA ALA A 107 0.14 -18.87 -0.96
C ALA A 107 0.51 -17.55 -1.68
N ALA A 108 -0.46 -16.66 -1.93
CA ALA A 108 -0.20 -15.34 -2.50
C ALA A 108 0.79 -14.51 -1.66
N TRP A 109 0.86 -14.76 -0.35
CA TRP A 109 1.81 -14.10 0.55
C TRP A 109 3.27 -14.26 0.11
N LYS A 110 3.64 -15.35 -0.57
CA LYS A 110 5.00 -15.59 -1.06
C LYS A 110 5.52 -14.47 -1.96
N LEU A 111 4.62 -13.84 -2.74
CA LEU A 111 4.97 -12.71 -3.61
C LEU A 111 5.31 -11.45 -2.80
N PHE A 112 4.63 -11.22 -1.69
CA PHE A 112 4.72 -9.98 -0.90
C PHE A 112 5.67 -10.08 0.29
N SER A 113 5.91 -11.28 0.80
CA SER A 113 6.73 -11.53 2.00
C SER A 113 8.14 -10.95 1.93
N PRO A 114 8.87 -10.94 0.78
CA PRO A 114 10.21 -10.35 0.69
C PRO A 114 10.23 -8.84 0.94
N PHE A 115 9.10 -8.17 0.76
CA PHE A 115 8.96 -6.71 0.90
C PHE A 115 8.38 -6.28 2.25
N HIS A 116 8.05 -7.25 3.12
CA HIS A 116 7.57 -6.94 4.46
C HIS A 116 8.75 -6.69 5.39
N TYR A 117 8.74 -5.55 6.07
CA TYR A 117 9.89 -5.05 6.85
C TYR A 117 10.12 -5.77 8.18
N LEU A 118 9.21 -6.64 8.63
CA LEU A 118 9.32 -7.29 9.93
C LEU A 118 9.70 -8.77 9.82
N THR A 119 8.76 -9.61 9.46
CA THR A 119 8.92 -11.06 9.34
C THR A 119 8.26 -11.55 8.08
N ALA A 120 8.81 -12.59 7.48
CA ALA A 120 8.23 -13.26 6.32
C ALA A 120 7.00 -14.12 6.68
N ASP A 121 6.74 -14.34 7.97
CA ASP A 121 5.68 -15.22 8.42
C ASP A 121 4.31 -14.57 8.34
N LEU A 122 3.33 -15.33 7.87
CA LEU A 122 1.92 -15.00 7.90
C LEU A 122 1.17 -16.07 8.71
N HIS A 123 0.32 -15.64 9.62
CA HIS A 123 -0.47 -16.57 10.44
C HIS A 123 -1.44 -17.38 9.57
N ARG A 124 -1.52 -18.69 9.80
CA ARG A 124 -2.32 -19.62 8.97
C ARG A 124 -3.81 -19.28 8.89
N ALA A 125 -4.37 -18.70 9.95
CA ALA A 125 -5.77 -18.28 9.99
C ALA A 125 -6.01 -16.86 9.41
N ALA A 126 -5.02 -16.27 8.74
CA ALA A 126 -5.20 -14.97 8.13
C ALA A 126 -6.07 -15.09 6.88
N ALA A 127 -7.14 -14.30 6.83
CA ALA A 127 -7.85 -14.05 5.58
C ALA A 127 -6.97 -13.14 4.71
N CYS A 128 -6.66 -13.58 3.49
CA CYS A 128 -5.73 -12.94 2.59
C CYS A 128 -6.47 -12.20 1.49
N TYR A 129 -6.05 -10.97 1.22
CA TYR A 129 -6.64 -10.12 0.18
C TYR A 129 -5.54 -9.50 -0.65
N VAL A 130 -5.77 -9.39 -1.95
CA VAL A 130 -4.89 -8.68 -2.88
C VAL A 130 -5.67 -7.61 -3.60
N LEU A 131 -5.08 -6.43 -3.69
CA LEU A 131 -5.48 -5.40 -4.61
C LEU A 131 -4.68 -5.57 -5.89
N PHE A 132 -5.38 -5.74 -6.99
CA PHE A 132 -4.85 -5.79 -8.34
C PHE A 132 -4.95 -4.43 -9.00
N VAL A 133 -3.96 -4.10 -9.82
CA VAL A 133 -3.95 -2.93 -10.70
C VAL A 133 -3.80 -3.43 -12.12
N GLU A 134 -4.79 -3.16 -12.98
CA GLU A 134 -4.82 -3.65 -14.37
C GLU A 134 -4.61 -5.19 -14.45
N GLY A 135 -5.17 -5.94 -13.50
CA GLY A 135 -5.04 -7.39 -13.39
C GLY A 135 -3.72 -7.89 -12.75
N TYR A 136 -2.78 -7.00 -12.39
CA TYR A 136 -1.52 -7.39 -11.75
C TYR A 136 -1.58 -7.18 -10.23
N PRO A 137 -1.08 -8.14 -9.43
CA PRO A 137 -1.06 -8.01 -7.98
C PRO A 137 -0.18 -6.84 -7.55
N ALA A 138 -0.71 -5.93 -6.73
CA ALA A 138 -0.04 -4.70 -6.37
C ALA A 138 0.07 -4.48 -4.86
N SER A 139 -0.96 -4.83 -4.09
CA SER A 139 -0.94 -4.67 -2.63
C SER A 139 -1.64 -5.83 -1.95
N PHE A 140 -1.11 -6.27 -0.81
CA PHE A 140 -1.60 -7.41 -0.03
C PHE A 140 -2.02 -6.97 1.37
N ALA A 141 -3.11 -7.55 1.86
CA ALA A 141 -3.51 -7.44 3.26
C ALA A 141 -3.84 -8.83 3.83
N GLY A 142 -3.28 -9.11 5.01
CA GLY A 142 -3.67 -10.27 5.83
C GLY A 142 -4.50 -9.80 7.02
N VAL A 143 -5.70 -10.34 7.19
CA VAL A 143 -6.64 -9.96 8.26
C VAL A 143 -6.84 -11.13 9.21
N LEU A 144 -6.75 -10.86 10.51
CA LEU A 144 -6.95 -11.83 11.58
C LEU A 144 -8.07 -11.42 12.53
N HIS A 145 -8.73 -12.40 13.12
CA HIS A 145 -9.52 -12.14 14.31
C HIS A 145 -8.62 -11.64 15.44
N ARG A 146 -9.07 -10.59 16.14
CA ARG A 146 -8.35 -10.01 17.28
C ARG A 146 -9.18 -10.21 18.54
N PRO A 147 -8.83 -11.19 19.40
CA PRO A 147 -9.52 -11.37 20.68
C PRO A 147 -9.50 -10.07 21.48
N HIS A 148 -10.66 -9.67 21.97
CA HIS A 148 -10.82 -8.49 22.81
C HIS A 148 -11.65 -8.83 24.04
N PRO A 149 -11.30 -8.37 25.25
CA PRO A 149 -11.96 -8.80 26.50
C PRO A 149 -13.46 -8.51 26.59
N LYS A 150 -13.95 -7.54 25.83
CA LYS A 150 -15.34 -7.07 25.93
C LYS A 150 -16.18 -7.33 24.66
N VAL A 151 -15.55 -7.62 23.54
CA VAL A 151 -16.20 -7.80 22.23
C VAL A 151 -15.44 -8.81 21.41
N ASP A 152 -16.12 -9.57 20.56
CA ASP A 152 -15.56 -10.64 19.71
C ASP A 152 -15.62 -10.31 18.22
N ASP A 153 -16.05 -9.11 17.88
CA ASP A 153 -16.26 -8.64 16.52
C ASP A 153 -15.05 -7.94 15.88
N VAL A 154 -13.90 -7.87 16.59
CA VAL A 154 -12.73 -7.14 16.13
C VAL A 154 -11.88 -7.97 15.16
N LYS A 155 -11.69 -7.46 13.95
CA LYS A 155 -10.73 -7.93 12.96
C LYS A 155 -9.54 -6.97 12.91
N GLY A 156 -8.35 -7.50 12.63
CA GLY A 156 -7.14 -6.68 12.59
C GLY A 156 -6.27 -6.98 11.39
N VAL A 157 -5.86 -5.93 10.70
CA VAL A 157 -4.86 -6.04 9.63
C VAL A 157 -3.52 -6.41 10.26
N SER A 158 -3.04 -7.61 9.99
CA SER A 158 -1.78 -8.15 10.51
C SER A 158 -0.60 -7.92 9.58
N ARG A 159 -0.88 -7.83 8.27
CA ARG A 159 0.09 -7.54 7.21
C ARG A 159 -0.54 -6.60 6.22
N LEU A 160 0.22 -5.59 5.80
CA LEU A 160 -0.16 -4.67 4.73
C LEU A 160 1.11 -4.34 3.95
N VAL A 161 1.17 -4.78 2.71
CA VAL A 161 2.37 -4.66 1.86
C VAL A 161 1.96 -4.22 0.47
N THR A 162 2.60 -3.18 -0.05
CA THR A 162 2.49 -2.78 -1.45
C THR A 162 3.82 -3.05 -2.13
N LEU A 163 3.79 -3.74 -3.26
CA LEU A 163 4.98 -4.02 -4.05
C LEU A 163 5.70 -2.71 -4.44
N PRO A 164 7.04 -2.71 -4.50
CA PRO A 164 7.82 -1.50 -4.75
C PRO A 164 7.39 -0.73 -6.00
N ASP A 165 7.05 -1.45 -7.08
CA ASP A 165 6.64 -0.87 -8.36
C ASP A 165 5.32 -0.09 -8.29
N TYR A 166 4.49 -0.37 -7.30
CA TYR A 166 3.16 0.22 -7.10
C TYR A 166 3.09 1.20 -5.92
N GLN A 167 4.21 1.50 -5.27
CA GLN A 167 4.25 2.44 -4.17
C GLN A 167 4.01 3.88 -4.65
N GLY A 168 3.54 4.75 -3.74
CA GLY A 168 3.26 6.16 -4.04
C GLY A 168 1.84 6.44 -4.54
N LEU A 169 1.12 5.45 -5.07
CA LEU A 169 -0.25 5.60 -5.58
C LEU A 169 -1.32 5.61 -4.47
N GLY A 170 -0.98 5.17 -3.25
CA GLY A 170 -1.92 5.11 -2.13
C GLY A 170 -2.74 3.82 -2.09
N LEU A 171 -2.28 2.76 -2.78
CA LEU A 171 -3.02 1.50 -2.91
C LEU A 171 -3.22 0.78 -1.56
N ALA A 172 -2.25 0.89 -0.64
CA ALA A 172 -2.41 0.35 0.71
C ALA A 172 -3.62 0.96 1.44
N MET A 173 -3.86 2.26 1.25
CA MET A 173 -5.04 2.93 1.84
C MET A 173 -6.34 2.49 1.16
N ILE A 174 -6.34 2.38 -0.17
CA ILE A 174 -7.49 1.89 -0.93
C ILE A 174 -7.86 0.48 -0.45
N LEU A 175 -6.88 -0.44 -0.38
CA LEU A 175 -7.09 -1.80 0.09
C LEU A 175 -7.63 -1.82 1.53
N ALA A 176 -7.03 -1.07 2.44
CA ALA A 176 -7.45 -1.02 3.83
C ALA A 176 -8.87 -0.43 3.99
N GLU A 177 -9.22 0.60 3.21
CA GLU A 177 -10.55 1.22 3.24
C GLU A 177 -11.63 0.31 2.62
N THR A 178 -11.32 -0.40 1.54
CA THR A 178 -12.22 -1.40 0.94
C THR A 178 -12.52 -2.52 1.95
N LEU A 179 -11.48 -3.05 2.60
CA LEU A 179 -11.67 -4.06 3.65
C LEU A 179 -12.41 -3.51 4.86
N GLY A 180 -12.15 -2.26 5.24
CA GLY A 180 -12.90 -1.57 6.30
C GLY A 180 -14.39 -1.52 6.01
N ALA A 181 -14.75 -1.13 4.79
CA ALA A 181 -16.13 -1.06 4.32
C ALA A 181 -16.80 -2.45 4.27
N ALA A 182 -16.06 -3.48 3.82
CA ALA A 182 -16.55 -4.85 3.74
C ALA A 182 -16.81 -5.45 5.13
N TYR A 183 -15.83 -5.39 6.03
CA TYR A 183 -16.00 -5.91 7.39
C TYR A 183 -17.06 -5.15 8.18
N LYS A 184 -17.21 -3.84 7.95
CA LYS A 184 -18.29 -3.06 8.56
C LYS A 184 -19.66 -3.52 8.07
N ALA A 185 -19.81 -3.84 6.80
CA ALA A 185 -21.05 -4.42 6.25
C ALA A 185 -21.37 -5.80 6.83
N ASP A 186 -20.34 -6.59 7.20
CA ASP A 186 -20.44 -7.88 7.90
C ASP A 186 -20.62 -7.73 9.42
N GLY A 187 -20.88 -6.53 9.93
CA GLY A 187 -21.05 -6.26 11.35
C GLY A 187 -19.77 -6.40 12.17
N LYS A 188 -18.59 -6.36 11.54
CA LYS A 188 -17.29 -6.46 12.21
C LYS A 188 -16.57 -5.10 12.22
N ARG A 189 -15.70 -4.92 13.20
CA ARG A 189 -14.85 -3.74 13.34
C ARG A 189 -13.47 -4.04 12.81
N LEU A 190 -12.97 -3.26 11.85
CA LEU A 190 -11.62 -3.44 11.31
C LEU A 190 -10.65 -2.46 11.96
N ARG A 191 -9.56 -3.00 12.53
CA ARG A 191 -8.45 -2.22 13.08
C ARG A 191 -7.16 -2.45 12.30
N THR A 192 -6.33 -1.42 12.26
CA THR A 192 -4.97 -1.51 11.72
C THR A 192 -3.94 -1.02 12.73
N TYR A 193 -2.72 -1.55 12.64
CA TYR A 193 -1.65 -1.34 13.62
C TYR A 193 -0.36 -0.84 12.94
N PRO A 194 -0.39 0.28 12.22
CA PRO A 194 0.77 0.77 11.49
C PRO A 194 1.85 1.27 12.44
N ALA A 195 3.11 0.86 12.17
CA ALA A 195 4.30 1.40 12.81
C ALA A 195 5.10 2.31 11.87
N HIS A 196 4.93 2.15 10.54
CA HIS A 196 5.63 2.96 9.56
C HIS A 196 5.10 4.40 9.53
N PRO A 197 5.95 5.43 9.69
CA PRO A 197 5.50 6.82 9.84
C PRO A 197 4.63 7.34 8.68
N SER A 198 4.89 6.91 7.43
CA SER A 198 4.09 7.34 6.29
C SER A 198 2.67 6.74 6.32
N LEU A 199 2.53 5.47 6.74
CA LEU A 199 1.22 4.84 6.91
C LEU A 199 0.44 5.48 8.07
N VAL A 200 1.10 5.71 9.21
CA VAL A 200 0.48 6.41 10.34
C VAL A 200 -0.08 7.76 9.90
N ARG A 201 0.71 8.56 9.17
CA ARG A 201 0.25 9.85 8.63
C ARG A 201 -0.88 9.72 7.61
N SER A 202 -0.88 8.64 6.82
CA SER A 202 -1.94 8.42 5.82
C SER A 202 -3.26 8.05 6.48
N PHE A 203 -3.24 7.19 7.49
CA PHE A 203 -4.42 6.84 8.28
C PHE A 203 -4.95 8.04 9.08
N ASP A 204 -4.07 8.82 9.70
CA ASP A 204 -4.43 10.01 10.49
C ASP A 204 -5.09 11.12 9.65
N LYS A 205 -4.72 11.22 8.36
CA LYS A 205 -5.31 12.18 7.42
C LYS A 205 -6.62 11.71 6.77
N SER A 206 -6.91 10.42 6.83
CA SER A 206 -8.13 9.90 6.22
C SER A 206 -9.33 10.11 7.14
N PRO A 207 -10.41 10.74 6.68
CA PRO A 207 -11.62 10.92 7.48
C PRO A 207 -12.36 9.60 7.77
N ARG A 208 -11.94 8.50 7.12
CA ARG A 208 -12.53 7.18 7.28
C ARG A 208 -11.92 6.37 8.41
N TRP A 209 -10.86 6.88 9.05
CA TRP A 209 -10.17 6.19 10.13
C TRP A 209 -10.10 7.03 11.39
N VAL A 210 -10.40 6.42 12.53
CA VAL A 210 -10.32 7.04 13.86
C VAL A 210 -9.10 6.50 14.59
N LEU A 211 -8.30 7.41 15.15
CA LEU A 211 -7.15 7.06 15.97
C LEU A 211 -7.60 6.62 17.37
N GLU A 212 -7.53 5.32 17.64
CA GLU A 212 -7.86 4.72 18.94
C GLU A 212 -6.70 4.82 19.94
N LYS A 213 -5.45 4.70 19.42
CA LYS A 213 -4.25 4.73 20.24
C LYS A 213 -3.09 5.39 19.51
N LYS A 214 -2.46 6.37 20.18
CA LYS A 214 -1.26 7.06 19.65
C LYS A 214 -0.04 6.12 19.63
N PRO A 215 0.91 6.30 18.70
CA PRO A 215 2.17 5.59 18.71
C PRO A 215 2.94 5.81 20.03
N GLY A 216 3.59 4.76 20.53
CA GLY A 216 4.40 4.85 21.75
C GLY A 216 3.63 4.81 23.07
N VAL A 217 2.29 4.82 23.05
CA VAL A 217 1.49 4.64 24.28
C VAL A 217 1.31 3.16 24.55
N PHE A 218 1.91 2.67 25.61
CA PHE A 218 1.69 1.30 26.12
C PHE A 218 0.41 1.31 26.97
N SER A 219 -0.56 0.46 26.60
CA SER A 219 -1.61 0.11 27.55
C SER A 219 -1.02 -0.93 28.49
N PRO A 220 -1.00 -0.72 29.80
CA PRO A 220 -0.67 -1.79 30.71
C PRO A 220 -1.65 -2.92 30.44
N SER A 221 -1.14 -4.11 30.18
CA SER A 221 -1.98 -5.31 30.02
C SER A 221 -2.69 -5.54 31.34
N LEU A 222 -3.97 -5.19 31.41
CA LEU A 222 -4.82 -5.56 32.53
C LEU A 222 -4.86 -7.09 32.58
N GLY A 223 -4.15 -7.65 33.59
CA GLY A 223 -4.29 -9.03 34.05
C GLY A 223 -4.25 -10.07 32.93
N VAL A 224 -3.08 -10.29 32.35
CA VAL A 224 -2.87 -11.45 31.47
C VAL A 224 -3.04 -12.69 32.32
N THR A 225 -4.11 -13.45 32.10
CA THR A 225 -4.32 -14.77 32.71
C THR A 225 -3.11 -15.68 32.39
N SER A 226 -2.80 -16.62 33.26
CA SER A 226 -1.61 -17.47 33.18
C SER A 226 -1.39 -18.18 31.82
N GLY A 227 -2.46 -18.46 31.09
CA GLY A 227 -2.40 -19.06 29.76
C GLY A 227 -1.85 -18.12 28.66
N LEU A 228 -2.12 -16.83 28.74
CA LEU A 228 -1.57 -15.84 27.81
C LEU A 228 -0.09 -15.49 28.10
N LYS A 229 0.35 -15.68 29.34
CA LYS A 229 1.78 -15.53 29.68
C LYS A 229 2.66 -16.57 28.98
N ASN A 230 2.15 -17.76 28.74
CA ASN A 230 2.86 -18.80 27.99
C ASN A 230 2.87 -18.58 26.50
N ALA A 231 1.81 -18.01 25.93
CA ALA A 231 1.77 -17.63 24.51
C ALA A 231 2.73 -16.47 24.17
N ASN A 232 2.93 -15.53 25.11
CA ASN A 232 3.90 -14.45 24.94
C ASN A 232 5.35 -14.93 25.15
N ARG A 233 5.58 -16.01 25.90
CA ARG A 233 6.91 -16.59 26.11
C ARG A 233 7.49 -17.25 24.86
N THR A 234 6.66 -17.75 23.97
CA THR A 234 7.10 -18.32 22.68
C THR A 234 7.39 -17.25 21.60
N GLN A 235 7.11 -15.98 21.89
CA GLN A 235 7.39 -14.85 21.00
C GLN A 235 8.65 -14.06 21.37
N ASP A 236 9.26 -14.36 22.51
CA ASP A 236 10.58 -13.86 22.90
C ASP A 236 11.64 -14.74 22.24
N GLY A 237 12.03 -14.42 21.01
CA GLY A 237 13.14 -15.04 20.30
C GLY A 237 14.43 -14.29 20.60
N GLU A 238 15.49 -15.02 20.87
CA GLU A 238 16.86 -14.49 20.89
C GLU A 238 17.50 -14.83 19.54
N HIS A 239 17.79 -13.81 18.74
CA HIS A 239 18.57 -13.97 17.53
C HIS A 239 19.73 -12.98 17.62
N ASP A 240 20.96 -13.48 17.52
CA ASP A 240 22.20 -12.69 17.53
C ASP A 240 22.41 -11.85 18.81
N GLY A 241 22.06 -12.41 19.98
CA GLY A 241 22.25 -11.74 21.27
C GLY A 241 21.31 -10.55 21.55
N LYS A 242 20.32 -10.31 20.70
CA LYS A 242 19.29 -9.29 20.93
C LYS A 242 17.96 -9.92 21.29
N LYS A 243 17.52 -9.66 22.52
CA LYS A 243 16.18 -10.04 22.97
C LYS A 243 15.13 -9.23 22.24
N TRP A 244 14.21 -9.90 21.56
CA TRP A 244 13.05 -9.31 20.93
C TRP A 244 11.89 -9.23 21.92
N ASN A 245 11.53 -8.04 22.31
CA ASN A 245 10.30 -7.83 23.07
C ASN A 245 9.21 -7.32 22.10
N MET A 246 8.37 -8.23 21.61
CA MET A 246 7.29 -7.92 20.66
C MET A 246 6.21 -6.99 21.26
N GLY A 247 6.14 -6.87 22.58
CA GLY A 247 5.21 -5.97 23.26
C GLY A 247 5.59 -4.50 23.21
N SER A 248 6.78 -4.15 22.74
CA SER A 248 7.34 -2.79 22.86
C SER A 248 7.30 -1.94 21.59
N ARG A 249 6.67 -2.39 20.50
CA ARG A 249 6.63 -1.59 19.27
C ARG A 249 5.62 -0.44 19.38
N PRO A 250 6.03 0.80 19.09
CA PRO A 250 5.16 1.95 19.13
C PRO A 250 4.23 1.97 17.89
N CYS A 251 3.23 1.11 17.85
CA CYS A 251 2.23 1.10 16.81
C CYS A 251 1.10 2.06 17.16
N ALA A 252 0.64 2.85 16.20
CA ALA A 252 -0.66 3.48 16.29
C ALA A 252 -1.75 2.43 16.13
N VAL A 253 -2.93 2.67 16.66
CA VAL A 253 -4.12 1.85 16.41
C VAL A 253 -5.19 2.74 15.79
N PHE A 254 -5.62 2.36 14.60
CA PHE A 254 -6.74 3.02 13.93
C PHE A 254 -7.89 2.02 13.73
N GLU A 255 -9.11 2.50 13.88
CA GLU A 255 -10.34 1.76 13.61
C GLU A 255 -11.08 2.40 12.43
N TYR A 256 -11.62 1.57 11.55
CA TYR A 256 -12.37 2.05 10.41
C TYR A 256 -13.74 2.61 10.84
N ALA A 257 -14.00 3.86 10.49
CA ALA A 257 -15.22 4.60 10.79
C ALA A 257 -15.99 5.07 9.54
N GLY A 258 -15.45 4.82 8.33
CA GLY A 258 -16.11 5.18 7.07
C GLY A 258 -17.41 4.41 6.82
N ASP A 259 -17.99 4.58 5.65
CA ASP A 259 -19.23 3.92 5.25
C ASP A 259 -19.05 2.42 5.03
N ALA A 260 -20.10 1.64 5.23
CA ALA A 260 -20.15 0.25 4.85
C ALA A 260 -20.38 0.13 3.32
N MET A 261 -19.84 -0.92 2.70
CA MET A 261 -20.18 -1.24 1.31
C MET A 261 -21.51 -2.00 1.23
N PRO A 262 -22.08 -2.19 0.03
CA PRO A 262 -23.26 -3.04 -0.14
C PRO A 262 -23.03 -4.45 0.41
N ALA A 263 -24.03 -5.01 1.12
CA ALA A 263 -23.88 -6.29 1.82
C ALA A 263 -23.62 -7.48 0.89
N ALA A 264 -24.06 -7.40 -0.38
CA ALA A 264 -23.78 -8.42 -1.37
C ALA A 264 -22.30 -8.44 -1.77
N GLU A 265 -21.74 -7.28 -2.12
CA GLU A 265 -20.32 -7.10 -2.44
C GLU A 265 -19.41 -7.48 -1.26
N ALA A 266 -19.81 -7.11 -0.03
CA ALA A 266 -19.06 -7.47 1.16
C ALA A 266 -19.00 -8.99 1.38
N ARG A 267 -20.11 -9.69 1.15
CA ARG A 267 -20.16 -11.16 1.26
C ARG A 267 -19.27 -11.83 0.22
N GLU A 268 -19.37 -11.40 -1.04
CA GLU A 268 -18.54 -11.90 -2.13
C GLU A 268 -17.05 -11.71 -1.81
N LEU A 269 -16.64 -10.51 -1.38
CA LEU A 269 -15.24 -10.23 -1.02
C LEU A 269 -14.76 -11.02 0.20
N ILE A 270 -15.59 -11.20 1.25
CA ILE A 270 -15.16 -11.85 2.50
C ILE A 270 -15.20 -13.37 2.38
N SER A 271 -16.21 -13.95 1.74
CA SER A 271 -16.30 -15.41 1.55
C SER A 271 -15.31 -15.92 0.51
N GLY A 272 -14.99 -15.10 -0.50
CA GLY A 272 -14.34 -15.56 -1.72
C GLY A 272 -15.33 -16.39 -2.55
N ASP A 273 -15.19 -16.40 -3.86
CA ASP A 273 -15.92 -17.35 -4.69
C ASP A 273 -15.45 -18.77 -4.37
N GLU A 274 -16.28 -19.55 -3.71
CA GLU A 274 -16.05 -21.01 -3.57
C GLU A 274 -16.12 -21.73 -4.92
N GLU A 275 -16.56 -21.07 -5.99
CA GLU A 275 -16.75 -21.67 -7.33
C GLU A 275 -15.50 -21.62 -8.24
N ALA A 276 -14.44 -20.91 -7.90
CA ALA A 276 -13.23 -20.81 -8.76
C ALA A 276 -12.17 -21.91 -8.49
N ALA A 277 -12.47 -22.91 -7.67
CA ALA A 277 -11.57 -24.01 -7.28
C ALA A 277 -12.18 -25.41 -7.48
N ALA A 278 -13.12 -25.58 -8.42
CA ALA A 278 -13.64 -26.89 -8.80
C ALA A 278 -13.17 -27.30 -10.20
#